data_a7996cf250cfb6377d512ff8fbe42323
#
_entry.id   a7996cf250cfb6377d512ff8fbe42323
#
_cell.length_a   1.000
_cell.length_b   1.000
_cell.length_c   1.000
_cell.angle_alpha   90.00
_cell.angle_beta   90.00
_cell.angle_gamma   90.00
#
_symmetry.space_group_name_H-M   'P 1'
#
loop_
_entity.id
_entity.type
_entity.pdbx_description
1 polymer ?
#
loop_
_entity_poly.entity_id
_entity_poly.type
_entity_poly.pdbx_seq_one_letter_code
_entity_poly.pdbx_strand_id
1 'polypeptide(L)'
;MSSRGAGTVALSLGLCLCAGQLVATASPAAAAASTAPVVKTVAATQAAATVKPKLTAKASTRKLPWGSTLKVTAKVIDPRTGKVAKGTVRLQGLVGGKWRTWDTATSKSGAVSLTYKPKNTYYVRTLFTGSGYSSASTGKVKITVKASGAKILAEAKKHKGSLYKYGAAGPKRFDCSGFTKYVYKKAAGKKLPHKANSQQKYGTKVAKSKKKVGDLIVFRNGSYGYHAGIYAGNGYIYDSPHTGARVGKHKIWSKNYVVRRLVA
;
A
#
# COMPACT_ATOMS: atom_id res chain seq x y z
N MET A 1 -35.45 35.57 18.24
CA MET A 1 -34.98 35.56 19.64
C MET A 1 -33.65 34.76 19.60
N SER A 2 -32.53 35.44 19.49
CA SER A 2 -31.58 35.89 20.52
C SER A 2 -30.94 34.67 21.22
N SER A 3 -29.63 34.46 21.35
CA SER A 3 -28.51 35.39 21.27
C SER A 3 -27.15 34.61 21.19
N ARG A 4 -26.22 35.33 20.69
CA ARG A 4 -24.77 35.14 20.55
C ARG A 4 -24.04 34.81 21.87
N GLY A 5 -22.90 34.18 21.77
CA GLY A 5 -21.86 34.11 22.80
C GLY A 5 -20.48 33.93 22.17
N ALA A 6 -19.80 35.01 21.87
CA ALA A 6 -18.38 35.07 21.53
C ALA A 6 -17.55 35.14 22.82
N GLY A 7 -16.47 34.38 22.91
CA GLY A 7 -15.50 34.40 24.00
C GLY A 7 -14.08 34.61 23.47
N THR A 8 -13.66 35.86 23.52
CA THR A 8 -12.28 36.36 23.29
C THR A 8 -11.49 36.18 24.57
N VAL A 9 -10.27 35.67 24.55
CA VAL A 9 -9.31 35.76 25.67
C VAL A 9 -8.01 36.33 25.16
N ALA A 10 -7.60 37.35 25.87
CA ALA A 10 -6.55 38.27 25.56
C ALA A 10 -5.13 37.78 25.93
N LEU A 11 -4.15 38.37 25.23
CA LEU A 11 -2.73 38.40 25.55
C LEU A 11 -2.47 39.09 26.91
N SER A 12 -1.47 38.62 27.66
CA SER A 12 -0.80 39.39 28.66
C SER A 12 0.73 39.31 28.50
N LEU A 13 1.32 40.41 28.02
CA LEU A 13 2.74 40.74 28.15
C LEU A 13 3.04 41.07 29.61
N GLY A 14 4.08 40.46 30.16
CA GLY A 14 4.67 40.85 31.44
C GLY A 14 6.12 41.32 31.22
N LEU A 15 6.28 42.65 31.18
CA LEU A 15 7.58 43.35 31.18
C LEU A 15 7.96 43.65 32.64
N CYS A 16 9.10 43.18 33.13
CA CYS A 16 9.65 43.58 34.43
C CYS A 16 11.04 44.19 34.23
N LEU A 17 11.09 45.53 34.26
CA LEU A 17 12.32 46.30 34.49
C LEU A 17 12.55 46.36 36.00
N CYS A 18 13.78 46.12 36.44
CA CYS A 18 14.30 46.67 37.71
C CYS A 18 15.68 47.24 37.50
N ALA A 19 15.74 48.55 37.72
CA ALA A 19 16.95 49.35 37.77
C ALA A 19 17.45 49.51 39.23
N GLY A 20 18.71 49.80 39.39
CA GLY A 20 19.33 50.34 40.60
C GLY A 20 20.46 49.48 41.15
N GLN A 21 21.63 49.87 41.52
CA GLN A 21 22.26 51.14 41.81
C GLN A 21 23.80 50.92 41.90
N LEU A 22 24.58 51.89 41.48
CA LEU A 22 26.02 51.93 41.66
C LEU A 22 26.39 52.18 43.14
N VAL A 23 27.37 51.40 43.61
CA VAL A 23 28.24 51.89 44.72
C VAL A 23 29.69 51.57 44.35
N ALA A 24 30.51 52.64 44.27
CA ALA A 24 31.95 52.58 44.07
C ALA A 24 32.67 52.54 45.42
N THR A 25 33.62 51.64 45.61
CA THR A 25 34.66 51.76 46.62
C THR A 25 35.98 51.22 46.04
N ALA A 26 37.07 51.98 46.45
CA ALA A 26 38.39 51.95 45.88
C ALA A 26 39.23 50.70 46.20
N SER A 27 40.28 50.56 45.36
CA SER A 27 41.37 49.58 45.34
C SER A 27 42.19 49.43 46.65
N PRO A 28 42.95 48.29 46.75
CA PRO A 28 44.34 48.39 46.38
C PRO A 28 44.91 47.25 45.51
N ALA A 29 46.01 47.61 44.87
CA ALA A 29 46.78 46.82 43.95
C ALA A 29 47.37 45.53 44.56
N ALA A 30 47.28 44.41 43.84
CA ALA A 30 48.13 43.27 44.06
C ALA A 30 48.43 42.59 42.70
N ALA A 31 49.67 42.33 42.51
CA ALA A 31 50.43 41.67 41.46
C ALA A 31 49.69 40.82 40.37
N ALA A 32 49.98 41.22 39.15
CA ALA A 32 49.64 40.48 37.96
C ALA A 32 50.38 39.13 37.88
N ALA A 33 49.68 38.05 37.98
CA ALA A 33 50.09 36.74 37.42
C ALA A 33 49.45 36.61 36.03
N SER A 34 50.26 36.73 35.01
CA SER A 34 49.88 36.52 33.61
C SER A 34 49.55 35.03 33.38
N THR A 35 48.29 34.71 33.45
CA THR A 35 47.80 33.40 32.93
C THR A 35 47.35 33.62 31.49
N ALA A 36 48.20 33.20 30.56
CA ALA A 36 47.80 33.13 29.15
C ALA A 36 46.52 32.24 29.00
N PRO A 37 45.53 32.69 28.22
CA PRO A 37 44.33 31.88 27.98
C PRO A 37 44.76 30.63 27.18
N VAL A 38 44.57 29.45 27.78
CA VAL A 38 44.64 28.17 27.05
C VAL A 38 43.47 28.18 26.07
N VAL A 39 43.75 28.56 24.84
CA VAL A 39 42.83 28.37 23.72
C VAL A 39 42.70 26.87 23.53
N LYS A 40 41.66 26.24 24.09
CA LYS A 40 41.19 24.94 23.68
C LYS A 40 40.76 25.07 22.24
N THR A 41 41.65 24.71 21.30
CA THR A 41 41.28 24.42 19.92
C THR A 41 40.29 23.24 19.95
N VAL A 42 39.00 23.57 19.90
CA VAL A 42 37.98 22.56 19.58
C VAL A 42 38.27 22.19 18.13
N ALA A 43 38.93 21.02 17.94
CA ALA A 43 39.07 20.43 16.63
C ALA A 43 37.64 20.21 16.11
N ALA A 44 37.20 21.05 15.19
CA ALA A 44 35.97 20.84 14.45
C ALA A 44 36.15 19.49 13.74
N THR A 45 35.45 18.49 14.22
CA THR A 45 35.38 17.18 13.57
C THR A 45 34.75 17.40 12.20
N GLN A 46 35.60 17.60 11.20
CA GLN A 46 35.17 17.80 9.81
C GLN A 46 34.40 16.53 9.43
N ALA A 47 33.06 16.64 9.29
CA ALA A 47 32.23 15.55 8.88
C ALA A 47 32.77 15.00 7.57
N ALA A 48 33.28 13.77 7.58
CA ALA A 48 33.87 13.13 6.41
C ALA A 48 32.89 13.25 5.23
N ALA A 49 33.34 13.83 4.13
CA ALA A 49 32.52 14.06 2.95
C ALA A 49 31.92 12.72 2.47
N THR A 50 30.62 12.60 2.56
CA THR A 50 29.92 11.37 2.14
C THR A 50 29.80 11.33 0.62
N VAL A 51 30.13 10.18 0.04
CA VAL A 51 30.05 9.96 -1.42
C VAL A 51 28.67 9.46 -1.79
N LYS A 52 28.09 10.02 -2.86
CA LYS A 52 26.83 9.54 -3.40
C LYS A 52 27.06 8.31 -4.27
N PRO A 53 26.61 7.11 -3.89
CA PRO A 53 26.82 5.90 -4.68
C PRO A 53 25.91 5.87 -5.92
N LYS A 54 26.37 5.16 -6.97
CA LYS A 54 25.56 4.89 -8.17
C LYS A 54 24.62 3.71 -7.88
N LEU A 55 23.35 4.00 -7.60
CA LEU A 55 22.30 2.98 -7.38
C LEU A 55 21.51 2.76 -8.67
N THR A 56 21.47 1.51 -9.14
CA THR A 56 20.61 1.07 -10.25
C THR A 56 19.68 -0.04 -9.77
N ALA A 57 18.47 -0.09 -10.31
CA ALA A 57 17.54 -1.18 -10.02
C ALA A 57 16.66 -1.50 -11.23
N LYS A 58 16.38 -2.80 -11.41
CA LYS A 58 15.51 -3.32 -12.48
C LYS A 58 14.43 -4.20 -11.87
N ALA A 59 13.18 -3.87 -12.12
CA ALA A 59 12.04 -4.73 -11.79
C ALA A 59 11.88 -5.83 -12.84
N SER A 60 11.56 -7.05 -12.42
CA SER A 60 11.33 -8.19 -13.32
C SER A 60 10.17 -7.94 -14.29
N THR A 61 9.18 -7.15 -13.87
CA THR A 61 8.06 -6.72 -14.71
C THR A 61 7.41 -5.45 -14.16
N ARG A 62 6.77 -4.66 -15.03
CA ARG A 62 5.93 -3.53 -14.65
C ARG A 62 4.42 -3.88 -14.60
N LYS A 63 4.04 -5.06 -15.12
CA LYS A 63 2.66 -5.56 -15.13
C LYS A 63 2.66 -6.93 -14.48
N LEU A 64 2.03 -7.04 -13.31
CA LEU A 64 2.07 -8.22 -12.46
C LEU A 64 0.65 -8.77 -12.23
N PRO A 65 0.39 -10.07 -12.43
CA PRO A 65 -0.86 -10.68 -11.98
C PRO A 65 -1.00 -10.58 -10.46
N TRP A 66 -2.20 -10.39 -9.97
CA TRP A 66 -2.44 -10.36 -8.52
C TRP A 66 -2.00 -11.68 -7.86
N GLY A 67 -1.31 -11.59 -6.73
CA GLY A 67 -0.78 -12.74 -6.02
C GLY A 67 0.61 -13.20 -6.48
N SER A 68 1.14 -12.65 -7.58
CA SER A 68 2.48 -12.94 -8.05
C SER A 68 3.54 -12.13 -7.31
N THR A 69 4.77 -12.64 -7.29
CA THR A 69 5.93 -12.00 -6.67
C THR A 69 6.59 -11.03 -7.64
N LEU A 70 6.75 -9.77 -7.22
CA LEU A 70 7.65 -8.82 -7.86
C LEU A 70 9.07 -9.12 -7.40
N LYS A 71 10.01 -9.26 -8.33
CA LYS A 71 11.45 -9.32 -8.05
C LYS A 71 12.09 -8.02 -8.55
N VAL A 72 12.90 -7.39 -7.71
CA VAL A 72 13.69 -6.20 -8.07
C VAL A 72 15.16 -6.53 -7.82
N THR A 73 15.98 -6.43 -8.86
CA THR A 73 17.44 -6.59 -8.75
C THR A 73 18.05 -5.20 -8.69
N ALA A 74 18.87 -4.93 -7.66
CA ALA A 74 19.55 -3.65 -7.47
C ALA A 74 21.06 -3.85 -7.38
N LYS A 75 21.83 -2.90 -7.92
CA LYS A 75 23.29 -2.85 -7.84
C LYS A 75 23.70 -1.48 -7.35
N VAL A 76 24.66 -1.44 -6.40
CA VAL A 76 25.17 -0.20 -5.82
C VAL A 76 26.67 -0.15 -6.00
N ILE A 77 27.18 0.89 -6.65
CA ILE A 77 28.60 1.05 -7.00
C ILE A 77 29.13 2.32 -6.34
N ASP A 78 30.28 2.20 -5.69
CA ASP A 78 31.08 3.34 -5.28
C ASP A 78 31.72 3.98 -6.53
N PRO A 79 31.39 5.21 -6.88
CA PRO A 79 31.90 5.84 -8.11
C PRO A 79 33.42 6.11 -8.07
N ARG A 80 34.03 6.15 -6.86
CA ARG A 80 35.47 6.38 -6.69
C ARG A 80 36.31 5.17 -7.04
N THR A 81 35.79 3.96 -6.71
CA THR A 81 36.54 2.71 -6.81
C THR A 81 36.02 1.77 -7.89
N GLY A 82 34.80 2.02 -8.40
CA GLY A 82 34.11 1.09 -9.30
C GLY A 82 33.62 -0.20 -8.62
N LYS A 83 33.91 -0.39 -7.33
CA LYS A 83 33.52 -1.58 -6.55
C LYS A 83 32.11 -1.46 -5.98
N VAL A 84 31.58 -2.58 -5.47
CA VAL A 84 30.27 -2.60 -4.81
C VAL A 84 30.33 -1.79 -3.52
N ALA A 85 29.44 -0.82 -3.39
CA ALA A 85 29.25 -0.07 -2.15
C ALA A 85 28.55 -0.97 -1.11
N LYS A 86 29.17 -1.16 0.05
CA LYS A 86 28.62 -1.95 1.16
C LYS A 86 27.55 -1.16 1.89
N GLY A 87 26.40 -1.80 2.17
CA GLY A 87 25.31 -1.15 2.88
C GLY A 87 23.98 -1.88 2.71
N THR A 88 22.89 -1.22 3.07
CA THR A 88 21.53 -1.73 3.07
C THR A 88 20.74 -1.19 1.90
N VAL A 89 20.16 -2.09 1.09
CA VAL A 89 19.22 -1.76 0.02
C VAL A 89 17.82 -2.13 0.46
N ARG A 90 16.87 -1.19 0.34
CA ARG A 90 15.46 -1.39 0.69
C ARG A 90 14.58 -1.24 -0.54
N LEU A 91 13.69 -2.19 -0.78
CA LEU A 91 12.58 -2.03 -1.72
C LEU A 91 11.45 -1.30 -0.99
N GLN A 92 11.03 -0.18 -1.53
CA GLN A 92 9.96 0.63 -0.94
C GLN A 92 8.80 0.81 -1.90
N GLY A 93 7.57 0.79 -1.35
CA GLY A 93 6.34 1.13 -2.04
C GLY A 93 5.69 2.39 -1.49
N LEU A 94 5.11 3.19 -2.37
CA LEU A 94 4.36 4.39 -1.99
C LEU A 94 2.93 4.00 -1.62
N VAL A 95 2.60 4.08 -0.32
CA VAL A 95 1.31 3.71 0.27
C VAL A 95 0.75 4.89 1.04
N GLY A 96 -0.41 5.40 0.63
CA GLY A 96 -1.03 6.56 1.29
C GLY A 96 -0.12 7.80 1.34
N GLY A 97 0.61 8.08 0.26
CA GLY A 97 1.54 9.21 0.18
C GLY A 97 2.88 9.00 0.92
N LYS A 98 3.07 7.88 1.63
CA LYS A 98 4.28 7.59 2.42
C LYS A 98 5.03 6.38 1.87
N TRP A 99 6.38 6.44 1.84
CA TRP A 99 7.22 5.31 1.47
C TRP A 99 7.27 4.28 2.60
N ARG A 100 6.90 3.03 2.29
CA ARG A 100 6.96 1.89 3.20
C ARG A 100 7.97 0.89 2.70
N THR A 101 8.86 0.43 3.57
CA THR A 101 9.81 -0.64 3.23
C THR A 101 9.08 -1.98 3.18
N TRP A 102 9.26 -2.71 2.09
CA TRP A 102 8.66 -4.02 1.83
C TRP A 102 9.65 -5.16 1.93
N ASP A 103 10.90 -4.89 1.57
CA ASP A 103 11.98 -5.87 1.64
C ASP A 103 13.33 -5.17 1.81
N THR A 104 14.31 -5.89 2.36
CA THR A 104 15.64 -5.36 2.68
C THR A 104 16.70 -6.40 2.38
N ALA A 105 17.78 -5.98 1.75
CA ALA A 105 18.94 -6.83 1.48
C ALA A 105 20.23 -6.06 1.72
N THR A 106 21.32 -6.79 2.08
CA THR A 106 22.64 -6.18 2.28
C THR A 106 23.45 -6.28 0.99
N SER A 107 23.95 -5.15 0.50
CA SER A 107 24.90 -5.05 -0.60
C SER A 107 26.31 -5.35 -0.08
N LYS A 108 26.90 -6.48 -0.47
CA LYS A 108 28.25 -6.93 -0.04
C LYS A 108 29.20 -7.15 -1.22
N SER A 109 28.79 -7.92 -2.22
CA SER A 109 29.67 -8.41 -3.29
C SER A 109 29.08 -8.33 -4.70
N GLY A 110 27.86 -7.82 -4.87
CA GLY A 110 27.23 -7.80 -6.20
C GLY A 110 25.84 -7.21 -6.20
N ALA A 111 25.03 -7.60 -7.17
CA ALA A 111 23.63 -7.23 -7.22
C ALA A 111 22.82 -7.96 -6.15
N VAL A 112 21.91 -7.26 -5.51
CA VAL A 112 20.99 -7.82 -4.53
C VAL A 112 19.59 -8.03 -5.13
N SER A 113 18.91 -9.05 -4.66
CA SER A 113 17.54 -9.38 -5.07
C SER A 113 16.56 -9.08 -3.93
N LEU A 114 15.55 -8.32 -4.24
CA LEU A 114 14.46 -7.92 -3.32
C LEU A 114 13.14 -8.41 -3.89
N THR A 115 12.24 -8.87 -3.03
CA THR A 115 10.98 -9.47 -3.46
C THR A 115 9.78 -8.91 -2.69
N TYR A 116 8.61 -8.86 -3.32
CA TYR A 116 7.37 -8.50 -2.67
C TYR A 116 6.16 -9.03 -3.45
N LYS A 117 5.04 -9.30 -2.75
CA LYS A 117 3.76 -9.67 -3.38
C LYS A 117 2.76 -8.51 -3.26
N PRO A 118 2.77 -7.54 -4.18
CA PRO A 118 1.89 -6.39 -4.11
C PRO A 118 0.42 -6.79 -4.35
N LYS A 119 -0.46 -6.35 -3.45
CA LYS A 119 -1.91 -6.59 -3.57
C LYS A 119 -2.63 -5.57 -4.45
N ASN A 120 -2.01 -4.42 -4.70
CA ASN A 120 -2.54 -3.32 -5.50
C ASN A 120 -1.45 -2.74 -6.40
N THR A 121 -1.84 -1.86 -7.33
CA THR A 121 -0.91 -1.06 -8.12
C THR A 121 -0.23 -0.03 -7.22
N TYR A 122 1.11 0.04 -7.28
CA TYR A 122 1.92 0.97 -6.49
C TYR A 122 3.02 1.59 -7.33
N TYR A 123 3.52 2.75 -6.90
CA TYR A 123 4.85 3.20 -7.26
C TYR A 123 5.87 2.58 -6.31
N VAL A 124 6.98 2.10 -6.85
CA VAL A 124 8.08 1.52 -6.09
C VAL A 124 9.39 2.26 -6.36
N ARG A 125 10.30 2.21 -5.41
CA ARG A 125 11.69 2.64 -5.55
C ARG A 125 12.61 1.73 -4.75
N THR A 126 13.91 1.80 -5.01
CA THR A 126 14.93 1.28 -4.11
C THR A 126 15.62 2.44 -3.40
N LEU A 127 15.97 2.23 -2.13
CA LEU A 127 16.72 3.16 -1.29
C LEU A 127 17.96 2.43 -0.77
N PHE A 128 19.12 3.05 -0.89
CA PHE A 128 20.38 2.58 -0.31
C PHE A 128 20.81 3.49 0.83
N THR A 129 21.36 2.87 1.90
CA THR A 129 22.06 3.54 3.00
C THR A 129 23.30 2.72 3.37
N GLY A 130 24.43 3.38 3.61
CA GLY A 130 25.69 2.73 4.01
C GLY A 130 26.62 3.72 4.68
N SER A 131 27.54 3.22 5.53
CA SER A 131 28.54 4.05 6.19
C SER A 131 29.51 4.64 5.15
N GLY A 132 29.83 5.93 5.28
CA GLY A 132 30.68 6.66 4.32
C GLY A 132 29.97 7.06 3.01
N TYR A 133 28.66 6.80 2.89
CA TYR A 133 27.86 7.16 1.73
C TYR A 133 26.67 8.06 2.11
N SER A 134 26.36 9.03 1.27
CA SER A 134 25.05 9.66 1.32
C SER A 134 23.96 8.68 0.84
N SER A 135 22.75 8.82 1.37
CA SER A 135 21.64 7.97 0.92
C SER A 135 21.35 8.18 -0.58
N ALA A 136 21.07 7.08 -1.29
CA ALA A 136 20.73 7.12 -2.70
C ALA A 136 19.40 6.41 -2.95
N SER A 137 18.54 6.97 -3.80
CA SER A 137 17.30 6.31 -4.21
C SER A 137 17.14 6.33 -5.73
N THR A 138 16.50 5.27 -6.26
CA THR A 138 16.06 5.29 -7.67
C THR A 138 14.84 6.17 -7.86
N GLY A 139 14.57 6.57 -9.08
CA GLY A 139 13.28 7.13 -9.48
C GLY A 139 12.13 6.16 -9.17
N LYS A 140 10.92 6.70 -9.02
CA LYS A 140 9.71 5.90 -8.81
C LYS A 140 9.28 5.18 -10.10
N VAL A 141 8.97 3.88 -9.99
CA VAL A 141 8.48 3.04 -11.09
C VAL A 141 7.08 2.54 -10.74
N LYS A 142 6.12 2.69 -11.65
CA LYS A 142 4.76 2.17 -11.47
C LYS A 142 4.74 0.66 -11.74
N ILE A 143 4.33 -0.11 -10.75
CA ILE A 143 4.03 -1.55 -10.86
C ILE A 143 2.51 -1.72 -10.88
N THR A 144 1.98 -2.12 -12.02
CA THR A 144 0.55 -2.34 -12.22
C THR A 144 0.20 -3.78 -11.85
N VAL A 145 -0.64 -3.96 -10.84
CA VAL A 145 -1.20 -5.26 -10.48
C VAL A 145 -2.51 -5.47 -11.22
N LYS A 146 -2.53 -6.44 -12.13
CA LYS A 146 -3.72 -6.81 -12.89
C LYS A 146 -4.70 -7.60 -12.03
N ALA A 147 -5.99 -7.33 -12.16
CA ALA A 147 -7.02 -8.14 -11.54
C ALA A 147 -6.96 -9.58 -12.08
N SER A 148 -7.16 -10.55 -11.20
CA SER A 148 -7.19 -11.98 -11.52
C SER A 148 -8.42 -12.63 -10.85
N GLY A 149 -8.79 -13.81 -11.28
CA GLY A 149 -9.86 -14.59 -10.64
C GLY A 149 -9.59 -14.83 -9.14
N ALA A 150 -8.33 -15.03 -8.76
CA ALA A 150 -7.93 -15.16 -7.35
C ALA A 150 -8.21 -13.88 -6.55
N LYS A 151 -8.01 -12.69 -7.14
CA LYS A 151 -8.35 -11.42 -6.50
C LYS A 151 -9.86 -11.26 -6.31
N ILE A 152 -10.66 -11.70 -7.30
CA ILE A 152 -12.13 -11.71 -7.21
C ILE A 152 -12.56 -12.60 -6.03
N LEU A 153 -12.05 -13.84 -5.96
CA LEU A 153 -12.39 -14.76 -4.88
C LEU A 153 -11.93 -14.24 -3.51
N ALA A 154 -10.74 -13.64 -3.43
CA ALA A 154 -10.24 -13.05 -2.19
C ALA A 154 -11.15 -11.92 -1.68
N GLU A 155 -11.69 -11.09 -2.59
CA GLU A 155 -12.68 -10.07 -2.22
C GLU A 155 -14.00 -10.70 -1.77
N ALA A 156 -14.50 -11.70 -2.48
CA ALA A 156 -15.73 -12.43 -2.13
C ALA A 156 -15.66 -13.00 -0.70
N LYS A 157 -14.52 -13.61 -0.34
CA LYS A 157 -14.31 -14.22 0.99
C LYS A 157 -14.38 -13.22 2.15
N LYS A 158 -14.05 -11.95 1.96
CA LYS A 158 -14.14 -10.91 3.00
C LYS A 158 -15.56 -10.65 3.48
N HIS A 159 -16.55 -11.00 2.66
CA HIS A 159 -17.96 -10.78 2.94
C HIS A 159 -18.67 -12.03 3.49
N LYS A 160 -17.92 -13.13 3.75
CA LYS A 160 -18.48 -14.32 4.40
C LYS A 160 -19.21 -13.92 5.70
N GLY A 161 -20.43 -14.44 5.87
CA GLY A 161 -21.26 -14.15 7.04
C GLY A 161 -22.17 -12.92 6.90
N SER A 162 -21.98 -12.07 5.87
CA SER A 162 -22.90 -10.95 5.61
C SER A 162 -24.32 -11.45 5.34
N LEU A 163 -25.32 -10.80 5.94
CA LEU A 163 -26.72 -11.20 5.79
C LEU A 163 -27.23 -10.90 4.38
N TYR A 164 -28.10 -11.81 3.89
CA TYR A 164 -28.89 -11.53 2.69
C TYR A 164 -29.91 -10.40 2.94
N LYS A 165 -30.10 -9.56 1.94
CA LYS A 165 -31.22 -8.61 1.83
C LYS A 165 -31.52 -8.39 0.35
N TYR A 166 -32.76 -8.63 -0.06
CA TYR A 166 -33.21 -8.38 -1.43
C TYR A 166 -32.94 -6.92 -1.84
N GLY A 167 -32.44 -6.71 -3.06
CA GLY A 167 -32.10 -5.39 -3.59
C GLY A 167 -30.85 -4.77 -2.99
N ALA A 168 -30.10 -5.46 -2.10
CA ALA A 168 -28.90 -4.89 -1.48
C ALA A 168 -27.64 -5.25 -2.28
N ALA A 169 -26.75 -4.26 -2.46
CA ALA A 169 -25.47 -4.38 -3.17
C ALA A 169 -24.26 -3.99 -2.30
N GLY A 170 -24.33 -4.27 -0.99
CA GLY A 170 -23.23 -4.08 -0.02
C GLY A 170 -23.11 -2.66 0.55
N PRO A 171 -22.08 -2.44 1.41
CA PRO A 171 -21.11 -3.42 1.86
C PRO A 171 -21.58 -4.37 2.97
N LYS A 172 -22.66 -4.04 3.72
CA LYS A 172 -23.09 -4.79 4.91
C LYS A 172 -24.03 -5.96 4.59
N ARG A 173 -24.90 -5.81 3.58
CA ARG A 173 -25.90 -6.81 3.15
C ARG A 173 -25.89 -6.90 1.64
N PHE A 174 -26.30 -8.07 1.11
CA PHE A 174 -26.29 -8.36 -0.32
C PHE A 174 -27.48 -9.25 -0.71
N ASP A 175 -28.01 -9.07 -1.93
CA ASP A 175 -28.62 -10.15 -2.66
C ASP A 175 -27.58 -10.84 -3.57
N CYS A 176 -27.97 -11.87 -4.32
CA CYS A 176 -27.05 -12.66 -5.15
C CYS A 176 -26.32 -11.84 -6.21
N SER A 177 -27.03 -11.03 -6.95
CA SER A 177 -26.48 -10.20 -8.04
C SER A 177 -25.85 -8.92 -7.53
N GLY A 178 -26.30 -8.37 -6.40
CA GLY A 178 -25.65 -7.26 -5.71
C GLY A 178 -24.30 -7.66 -5.11
N PHE A 179 -24.18 -8.88 -4.60
CA PHE A 179 -22.91 -9.45 -4.13
C PHE A 179 -21.90 -9.52 -5.28
N THR A 180 -22.24 -10.16 -6.38
CA THR A 180 -21.35 -10.27 -7.54
C THR A 180 -20.98 -8.87 -8.10
N LYS A 181 -21.97 -7.97 -8.26
CA LYS A 181 -21.75 -6.57 -8.67
C LYS A 181 -20.74 -5.87 -7.79
N TYR A 182 -20.90 -5.96 -6.48
CA TYR A 182 -20.00 -5.32 -5.51
C TYR A 182 -18.57 -5.89 -5.60
N VAL A 183 -18.44 -7.22 -5.55
CA VAL A 183 -17.14 -7.89 -5.57
C VAL A 183 -16.36 -7.59 -6.85
N TYR A 184 -16.98 -7.69 -8.02
CA TYR A 184 -16.30 -7.36 -9.28
C TYR A 184 -15.91 -5.90 -9.39
N LYS A 185 -16.75 -4.98 -8.89
CA LYS A 185 -16.40 -3.55 -8.83
C LYS A 185 -15.19 -3.32 -7.93
N LYS A 186 -15.17 -3.87 -6.72
CA LYS A 186 -14.09 -3.67 -5.73
C LYS A 186 -12.78 -4.34 -6.15
N ALA A 187 -12.83 -5.59 -6.62
CA ALA A 187 -11.63 -6.34 -6.94
C ALA A 187 -11.02 -5.97 -8.29
N ALA A 188 -11.84 -5.59 -9.29
CA ALA A 188 -11.41 -5.44 -10.67
C ALA A 188 -11.89 -4.16 -11.37
N GLY A 189 -12.65 -3.31 -10.70
CA GLY A 189 -13.24 -2.11 -11.32
C GLY A 189 -14.33 -2.44 -12.36
N LYS A 190 -14.80 -3.70 -12.45
CA LYS A 190 -15.81 -4.12 -13.41
C LYS A 190 -17.20 -3.76 -12.89
N LYS A 191 -17.93 -2.95 -13.66
CA LYS A 191 -19.30 -2.56 -13.34
C LYS A 191 -20.27 -3.60 -13.92
N LEU A 192 -21.07 -4.24 -13.06
CA LEU A 192 -22.14 -5.17 -13.45
C LEU A 192 -23.50 -4.55 -13.10
N PRO A 193 -24.56 -4.87 -13.88
CA PRO A 193 -25.94 -4.52 -13.51
C PRO A 193 -26.38 -5.29 -12.25
N HIS A 194 -27.49 -4.85 -11.61
CA HIS A 194 -27.98 -5.45 -10.37
C HIS A 194 -29.03 -6.57 -10.63
N LYS A 195 -29.08 -7.16 -11.82
CA LYS A 195 -29.97 -8.28 -12.14
C LYS A 195 -29.12 -9.45 -12.64
N ALA A 196 -29.26 -10.64 -12.03
CA ALA A 196 -28.55 -11.86 -12.43
C ALA A 196 -28.74 -12.18 -13.92
N ASN A 197 -29.98 -12.03 -14.42
CA ASN A 197 -30.28 -12.22 -15.84
C ASN A 197 -29.48 -11.28 -16.75
N SER A 198 -29.28 -10.04 -16.35
CA SER A 198 -28.46 -9.09 -17.12
C SER A 198 -26.97 -9.41 -17.02
N GLN A 199 -26.51 -9.87 -15.84
CA GLN A 199 -25.09 -10.20 -15.62
C GLN A 199 -24.59 -11.33 -16.53
N GLN A 200 -25.44 -12.29 -16.91
CA GLN A 200 -25.06 -13.36 -17.82
C GLN A 200 -24.61 -12.90 -19.22
N LYS A 201 -24.88 -11.65 -19.58
CA LYS A 201 -24.46 -11.05 -20.87
C LYS A 201 -23.07 -10.41 -20.80
N TYR A 202 -22.46 -10.28 -19.61
CA TYR A 202 -21.18 -9.57 -19.40
C TYR A 202 -20.00 -10.56 -19.39
N GLY A 203 -18.86 -10.07 -19.87
CA GLY A 203 -17.62 -10.86 -19.97
C GLY A 203 -17.62 -11.90 -21.09
N THR A 204 -16.54 -12.64 -21.20
CA THR A 204 -16.37 -13.71 -22.19
C THR A 204 -17.12 -14.97 -21.76
N LYS A 205 -17.88 -15.57 -22.68
CA LYS A 205 -18.49 -16.91 -22.48
C LYS A 205 -17.39 -17.96 -22.29
N VAL A 206 -17.53 -18.82 -21.31
CA VAL A 206 -16.58 -19.89 -21.00
C VAL A 206 -17.32 -21.22 -20.93
N ALA A 207 -16.76 -22.27 -21.51
CA ALA A 207 -17.30 -23.63 -21.37
C ALA A 207 -17.29 -24.06 -19.89
N LYS A 208 -18.31 -24.80 -19.44
CA LYS A 208 -18.43 -25.22 -18.03
C LYS A 208 -17.20 -26.00 -17.54
N SER A 209 -16.61 -26.85 -18.41
CA SER A 209 -15.38 -27.61 -18.11
C SER A 209 -14.12 -26.71 -17.96
N LYS A 210 -14.11 -25.51 -18.56
CA LYS A 210 -12.98 -24.55 -18.56
C LYS A 210 -13.15 -23.41 -17.56
N LYS A 211 -14.13 -23.51 -16.63
CA LYS A 211 -14.33 -22.52 -15.58
C LYS A 211 -13.13 -22.46 -14.65
N LYS A 212 -12.74 -21.24 -14.26
CA LYS A 212 -11.62 -20.96 -13.34
C LYS A 212 -12.10 -20.13 -12.16
N VAL A 213 -11.40 -20.24 -11.04
CA VAL A 213 -11.65 -19.44 -9.84
C VAL A 213 -11.84 -17.97 -10.22
N GLY A 214 -12.89 -17.35 -9.68
CA GLY A 214 -13.24 -15.97 -9.93
C GLY A 214 -14.10 -15.75 -11.19
N ASP A 215 -14.50 -16.78 -11.91
CA ASP A 215 -15.50 -16.67 -12.96
C ASP A 215 -16.90 -16.42 -12.35
N LEU A 216 -17.71 -15.66 -13.05
CA LEU A 216 -19.12 -15.45 -12.72
C LEU A 216 -19.92 -16.68 -13.17
N ILE A 217 -20.67 -17.27 -12.25
CA ILE A 217 -21.67 -18.30 -12.51
C ILE A 217 -23.04 -17.65 -12.43
N VAL A 218 -23.86 -17.85 -13.46
CA VAL A 218 -25.27 -17.43 -13.43
C VAL A 218 -26.13 -18.65 -13.68
N PHE A 219 -26.92 -19.03 -12.66
CA PHE A 219 -27.89 -20.11 -12.73
C PHE A 219 -29.11 -19.65 -13.52
N ARG A 220 -29.71 -20.60 -14.26
CA ARG A 220 -30.75 -20.32 -15.22
C ARG A 220 -31.99 -21.23 -15.02
N ASN A 221 -33.15 -20.65 -15.25
CA ASN A 221 -34.36 -21.39 -15.57
C ASN A 221 -34.67 -21.13 -17.05
N GLY A 222 -34.59 -22.16 -17.88
CA GLY A 222 -34.55 -21.99 -19.33
C GLY A 222 -33.39 -21.07 -19.75
N SER A 223 -33.70 -19.92 -20.33
CA SER A 223 -32.74 -18.87 -20.69
C SER A 223 -32.59 -17.75 -19.64
N TYR A 224 -33.48 -17.70 -18.65
CA TYR A 224 -33.52 -16.63 -17.65
C TYR A 224 -32.57 -16.89 -16.50
N GLY A 225 -31.64 -15.93 -16.24
CA GLY A 225 -30.69 -15.99 -15.13
C GLY A 225 -31.33 -15.53 -13.81
N TYR A 226 -31.60 -16.46 -12.90
CA TYR A 226 -32.28 -16.16 -11.63
C TYR A 226 -31.33 -15.96 -10.44
N HIS A 227 -30.12 -16.53 -10.49
CA HIS A 227 -29.16 -16.44 -9.39
C HIS A 227 -27.74 -16.26 -9.92
N ALA A 228 -26.87 -15.60 -9.13
CA ALA A 228 -25.48 -15.34 -9.49
C ALA A 228 -24.51 -15.61 -8.33
N GLY A 229 -23.35 -16.16 -8.64
CA GLY A 229 -22.27 -16.40 -7.69
C GLY A 229 -20.89 -16.36 -8.35
N ILE A 230 -19.85 -16.45 -7.55
CA ILE A 230 -18.44 -16.40 -7.97
C ILE A 230 -17.82 -17.78 -7.79
N TYR A 231 -17.31 -18.37 -8.86
CA TYR A 231 -16.72 -19.71 -8.82
C TYR A 231 -15.48 -19.74 -7.89
N ALA A 232 -15.51 -20.65 -6.92
CA ALA A 232 -14.50 -20.79 -5.88
C ALA A 232 -13.55 -22.00 -6.07
N GLY A 233 -13.72 -22.74 -7.18
CA GLY A 233 -13.02 -24.00 -7.41
C GLY A 233 -13.78 -25.23 -6.90
N ASN A 234 -13.43 -26.42 -7.40
CA ASN A 234 -13.92 -27.72 -6.93
C ASN A 234 -15.45 -27.84 -6.84
N GLY A 235 -16.18 -27.24 -7.80
CA GLY A 235 -17.64 -27.31 -7.83
C GLY A 235 -18.33 -26.37 -6.82
N TYR A 236 -17.64 -25.39 -6.24
CA TYR A 236 -18.20 -24.44 -5.29
C TYR A 236 -18.25 -23.02 -5.85
N ILE A 237 -19.17 -22.23 -5.31
CA ILE A 237 -19.28 -20.78 -5.51
C ILE A 237 -19.26 -20.04 -4.18
N TYR A 238 -18.95 -18.75 -4.20
CA TYR A 238 -19.33 -17.79 -3.19
C TYR A 238 -20.50 -16.98 -3.68
N ASP A 239 -21.57 -16.91 -2.91
CA ASP A 239 -22.79 -16.19 -3.24
C ASP A 239 -23.54 -15.70 -1.99
N SER A 240 -24.58 -14.90 -2.19
CA SER A 240 -25.57 -14.50 -1.20
C SER A 240 -26.88 -15.16 -1.60
N PRO A 241 -27.32 -16.27 -0.94
CA PRO A 241 -28.29 -17.18 -1.54
C PRO A 241 -29.75 -16.68 -1.49
N HIS A 242 -30.33 -16.43 -0.31
CA HIS A 242 -31.74 -16.08 -0.11
C HIS A 242 -31.98 -15.41 1.26
N THR A 243 -33.19 -14.93 1.51
CA THR A 243 -33.61 -14.37 2.80
C THR A 243 -33.36 -15.37 3.95
N GLY A 244 -32.85 -14.90 5.07
CA GLY A 244 -32.46 -15.72 6.22
C GLY A 244 -31.03 -16.29 6.14
N ALA A 245 -30.45 -16.37 4.94
CA ALA A 245 -29.12 -16.90 4.73
C ALA A 245 -28.02 -15.81 4.78
N ARG A 246 -26.78 -16.25 4.73
CA ARG A 246 -25.59 -15.42 4.75
C ARG A 246 -24.71 -15.71 3.54
N VAL A 247 -23.92 -14.72 3.15
CA VAL A 247 -22.84 -14.91 2.17
C VAL A 247 -21.95 -16.06 2.61
N GLY A 248 -21.76 -17.02 1.72
CA GLY A 248 -21.01 -18.24 2.03
C GLY A 248 -20.42 -18.93 0.81
N LYS A 249 -19.79 -20.09 1.08
CA LYS A 249 -19.29 -21.01 0.07
C LYS A 249 -20.28 -22.17 -0.05
N HIS A 250 -20.93 -22.29 -1.20
CA HIS A 250 -21.96 -23.32 -1.46
C HIS A 250 -21.60 -24.14 -2.67
N LYS A 251 -22.07 -25.39 -2.72
CA LYS A 251 -21.91 -26.23 -3.91
C LYS A 251 -22.73 -25.68 -5.08
N ILE A 252 -22.27 -25.89 -6.30
CA ILE A 252 -23.06 -25.67 -7.51
C ILE A 252 -24.15 -26.74 -7.50
N TRP A 253 -25.41 -26.36 -7.34
CA TRP A 253 -26.57 -27.25 -7.12
C TRP A 253 -27.34 -27.61 -8.40
N SER A 254 -27.06 -26.93 -9.51
CA SER A 254 -27.75 -27.17 -10.78
C SER A 254 -26.75 -27.27 -11.91
N LYS A 255 -27.07 -28.08 -12.92
CA LYS A 255 -26.34 -28.17 -14.18
C LYS A 255 -26.74 -27.05 -15.17
N ASN A 256 -27.87 -26.35 -14.93
CA ASN A 256 -28.34 -25.26 -15.81
C ASN A 256 -27.75 -23.90 -15.33
N TYR A 257 -26.54 -23.59 -15.77
CA TYR A 257 -25.88 -22.33 -15.55
C TYR A 257 -24.99 -21.96 -16.74
N VAL A 258 -24.62 -20.69 -16.81
CA VAL A 258 -23.59 -20.18 -17.72
C VAL A 258 -22.41 -19.66 -16.93
N VAL A 259 -21.24 -19.66 -17.57
CA VAL A 259 -19.98 -19.18 -17.02
C VAL A 259 -19.53 -17.94 -17.80
N ARG A 260 -19.15 -16.89 -17.10
CA ARG A 260 -18.65 -15.65 -17.67
C ARG A 260 -17.33 -15.24 -17.03
N ARG A 261 -16.29 -14.95 -17.84
CA ARG A 261 -15.00 -14.49 -17.39
C ARG A 261 -14.87 -13.00 -17.60
N LEU A 262 -14.69 -12.25 -16.50
CA LEU A 262 -14.59 -10.80 -16.53
C LEU A 262 -13.15 -10.29 -16.35
N VAL A 263 -12.22 -11.17 -15.92
CA VAL A 263 -10.79 -10.88 -15.74
C VAL A 263 -9.95 -12.00 -16.33
N ALA A 264 -8.74 -11.69 -16.79
CA ALA A 264 -7.78 -12.66 -17.33
C ALA A 264 -7.11 -13.46 -16.22
#